data_f40d6560fa4c744b2a700ec374f02d7a
#
_entry.id   f40d6560fa4c744b2a700ec374f02d7a
#
_cell.length_a   1.000
_cell.length_b   1.000
_cell.length_c   1.000
_cell.angle_alpha   90.00
_cell.angle_beta   90.00
_cell.angle_gamma   90.00
#
_symmetry.space_group_name_H-M   'P 1'
#
loop_
_entity.id
_entity.type
_entity.pdbx_description
1 polymer ?
#
loop_
_entity_poly.entity_id
_entity_poly.type
_entity_poly.pdbx_seq_one_letter_code
_entity_poly.pdbx_strand_id
1 'polypeptide(L)'
;EFFGDEVDRISEIDSLTGEVKSELEHIAIFPNSHYVVDKEKMAAAIENIKEELKERIAYFKSEDKLVEAQRIEERTNFDIEMMQETGFCSGIENYSRHLAGLPAGVPPYTLMDYFPDDFLIIVDESHITIPQIRGMYAGDQSRKTTLVDYGFRLPSAKDNRPLNFTEFENKISQMLFVSATPSVYEEEHELLRAEQIIRPTGLLDPEIFVRPIEGQIDDLVSEINKAVSYTHLRAHETLMNL
;
A
#
# COMPACT_ATOMS: atom_id res chain seq x y z
N GLU A 1 24.02 20.07 14.92
CA GLU A 1 24.28 21.44 15.42
C GLU A 1 24.41 22.40 14.24
N PHE A 2 23.89 23.60 14.41
CA PHE A 2 23.97 24.66 13.40
C PHE A 2 24.73 25.86 13.98
N PHE A 3 25.52 26.48 13.13
CA PHE A 3 26.09 27.79 13.40
C PHE A 3 25.54 28.78 12.37
N GLY A 4 24.53 29.56 12.78
CA GLY A 4 23.71 30.33 11.84
C GLY A 4 22.94 29.43 10.89
N ASP A 5 23.13 29.59 9.57
CA ASP A 5 22.50 28.80 8.52
C ASP A 5 23.36 27.61 8.04
N GLU A 6 24.55 27.43 8.62
CA GLU A 6 25.48 26.36 8.25
C GLU A 6 25.43 25.20 9.24
N VAL A 7 25.56 23.98 8.73
CA VAL A 7 25.70 22.77 9.56
C VAL A 7 27.13 22.69 10.06
N ASP A 8 27.32 22.86 11.36
CA ASP A 8 28.64 22.76 12.03
C ASP A 8 29.02 21.31 12.31
N ARG A 9 28.07 20.53 12.83
CA ARG A 9 28.30 19.12 13.19
C ARG A 9 27.04 18.29 13.10
N ILE A 10 27.18 17.04 12.60
CA ILE A 10 26.16 16.02 12.61
C ILE A 10 26.63 14.91 13.55
N SER A 11 25.85 14.64 14.60
CA SER A 11 26.19 13.62 15.59
C SER A 11 25.01 12.68 15.82
N GLU A 12 25.31 11.39 15.95
CA GLU A 12 24.39 10.40 16.47
C GLU A 12 24.44 10.43 17.99
N ILE A 13 23.31 10.60 18.64
CA ILE A 13 23.22 10.67 20.10
C ILE A 13 22.30 9.58 20.64
N ASP A 14 22.56 9.15 21.85
CA ASP A 14 21.60 8.33 22.60
C ASP A 14 20.42 9.22 23.04
N SER A 15 19.21 8.82 22.71
CA SER A 15 18.01 9.61 22.96
C SER A 15 17.64 9.75 24.45
N LEU A 16 18.16 8.86 25.32
CA LEU A 16 17.88 8.85 26.75
C LEU A 16 18.96 9.59 27.54
N THR A 17 20.24 9.34 27.22
CA THR A 17 21.37 9.88 27.96
C THR A 17 21.94 11.16 27.36
N GLY A 18 21.69 11.43 26.07
CA GLY A 18 22.29 12.54 25.34
C GLY A 18 23.75 12.30 24.97
N GLU A 19 24.31 11.12 25.24
CA GLU A 19 25.70 10.78 24.89
C GLU A 19 25.89 10.73 23.36
N VAL A 20 26.97 11.33 22.88
CA VAL A 20 27.38 11.25 21.47
C VAL A 20 27.96 9.87 21.20
N LYS A 21 27.30 9.09 20.33
CA LYS A 21 27.74 7.76 19.91
C LYS A 21 28.74 7.83 18.76
N SER A 22 28.49 8.71 17.80
CA SER A 22 29.34 8.90 16.65
C SER A 22 29.17 10.28 16.04
N GLU A 23 30.19 10.75 15.32
CA GLU A 23 30.09 11.92 14.44
C GLU A 23 29.94 11.44 13.00
N LEU A 24 29.04 12.10 12.24
CA LEU A 24 28.72 11.73 10.88
C LEU A 24 29.13 12.85 9.92
N GLU A 25 29.70 12.49 8.79
CA GLU A 25 29.98 13.45 7.71
C GLU A 25 28.73 13.74 6.86
N HIS A 26 27.79 12.80 6.84
CA HIS A 26 26.59 12.89 6.02
C HIS A 26 25.40 12.19 6.68
N ILE A 27 24.21 12.76 6.50
CA ILE A 27 22.94 12.12 6.88
C ILE A 27 21.90 12.35 5.78
N ALA A 28 21.22 11.29 5.40
CA ALA A 28 20.09 11.37 4.49
C ALA A 28 18.78 11.55 5.27
N ILE A 29 18.06 12.62 4.97
CA ILE A 29 16.73 12.89 5.52
C ILE A 29 15.71 12.62 4.41
N PHE A 30 14.93 11.57 4.55
CA PHE A 30 13.93 11.18 3.58
C PHE A 30 12.59 11.88 3.84
N PRO A 31 11.80 12.18 2.79
CA PRO A 31 10.46 12.69 2.93
C PRO A 31 9.56 11.74 3.76
N ASN A 32 8.67 12.31 4.55
CA ASN A 32 7.65 11.57 5.30
C ASN A 32 6.44 11.15 4.44
N SER A 33 6.36 11.64 3.20
CA SER A 33 5.25 11.37 2.29
C SER A 33 5.74 10.70 1.02
N HIS A 34 4.88 9.87 0.42
CA HIS A 34 5.13 9.28 -0.89
C HIS A 34 5.01 10.35 -2.00
N TYR A 35 5.70 10.08 -3.13
CA TYR A 35 5.64 10.91 -4.35
C TYR A 35 6.20 12.34 -4.19
N VAL A 36 7.02 12.59 -3.20
CA VAL A 36 7.79 13.82 -3.11
C VAL A 36 8.97 13.72 -4.07
N VAL A 37 8.98 14.57 -5.07
CA VAL A 37 10.03 14.63 -6.10
C VAL A 37 10.61 16.04 -6.18
N ASP A 38 11.80 16.16 -6.73
CA ASP A 38 12.41 17.48 -6.99
C ASP A 38 11.62 18.27 -8.06
N LYS A 39 11.89 19.57 -8.14
CA LYS A 39 11.15 20.49 -9.04
C LYS A 39 11.33 20.13 -10.52
N GLU A 40 12.50 19.61 -10.90
CA GLU A 40 12.79 19.26 -12.29
C GLU A 40 11.98 18.02 -12.71
N LYS A 41 11.97 16.98 -11.86
CA LYS A 41 11.16 15.77 -12.08
C LYS A 41 9.67 16.08 -12.06
N MET A 42 9.22 16.96 -11.15
CA MET A 42 7.83 17.42 -11.12
C MET A 42 7.44 18.10 -12.43
N ALA A 43 8.28 19.01 -12.93
CA ALA A 43 8.01 19.70 -14.19
C ALA A 43 7.95 18.73 -15.38
N ALA A 44 8.87 17.77 -15.47
CA ALA A 44 8.86 16.75 -16.51
C ALA A 44 7.61 15.85 -16.41
N ALA A 45 7.21 15.43 -15.20
CA ALA A 45 6.01 14.65 -14.97
C ALA A 45 4.75 15.39 -15.42
N ILE A 46 4.66 16.70 -15.11
CA ILE A 46 3.52 17.56 -15.52
C ILE A 46 3.40 17.63 -17.04
N GLU A 47 4.51 17.79 -17.76
CA GLU A 47 4.45 17.81 -19.23
C GLU A 47 3.96 16.47 -19.80
N ASN A 48 4.43 15.33 -19.27
CA ASN A 48 3.95 14.01 -19.66
C ASN A 48 2.45 13.82 -19.35
N ILE A 49 1.99 14.33 -18.20
CA ILE A 49 0.56 14.29 -17.81
C ILE A 49 -0.29 15.13 -18.78
N LYS A 50 0.18 16.31 -19.18
CA LYS A 50 -0.50 17.16 -20.18
C LYS A 50 -0.62 16.49 -21.54
N GLU A 51 0.42 15.81 -21.97
CA GLU A 51 0.41 15.07 -23.24
C GLU A 51 -0.60 13.92 -23.21
N GLU A 52 -0.57 13.08 -22.14
CA GLU A 52 -1.55 12.01 -21.94
C GLU A 52 -2.98 12.56 -21.84
N LEU A 53 -3.19 13.69 -21.16
CA LEU A 53 -4.49 14.35 -21.06
C LEU A 53 -5.01 14.76 -22.45
N LYS A 54 -4.16 15.36 -23.25
CA LYS A 54 -4.50 15.79 -24.62
C LYS A 54 -4.95 14.61 -25.48
N GLU A 55 -4.19 13.52 -25.44
CA GLU A 55 -4.53 12.28 -26.12
C GLU A 55 -5.86 11.70 -25.63
N ARG A 56 -6.08 11.68 -24.32
CA ARG A 56 -7.30 11.13 -23.73
C ARG A 56 -8.54 11.96 -24.06
N ILE A 57 -8.44 13.28 -24.07
CA ILE A 57 -9.51 14.18 -24.50
C ILE A 57 -9.86 13.93 -25.97
N ALA A 58 -8.85 13.81 -26.85
CA ALA A 58 -9.05 13.53 -28.26
C ALA A 58 -9.78 12.18 -28.45
N TYR A 59 -9.38 11.16 -27.71
CA TYR A 59 -10.05 9.86 -27.70
C TYR A 59 -11.51 9.96 -27.30
N PHE A 60 -11.83 10.62 -26.18
CA PHE A 60 -13.22 10.77 -25.73
C PHE A 60 -14.08 11.55 -26.73
N LYS A 61 -13.52 12.60 -27.34
CA LYS A 61 -14.22 13.36 -28.37
C LYS A 61 -14.50 12.53 -29.63
N SER A 62 -13.58 11.64 -30.02
CA SER A 62 -13.81 10.73 -31.17
C SER A 62 -14.87 9.67 -30.92
N GLU A 63 -15.13 9.36 -29.62
CA GLU A 63 -16.15 8.39 -29.19
C GLU A 63 -17.47 9.08 -28.79
N ASP A 64 -17.66 10.37 -29.08
CA ASP A 64 -18.80 11.20 -28.68
C ASP A 64 -19.06 11.25 -27.14
N LYS A 65 -18.02 10.99 -26.34
CA LYS A 65 -18.04 11.03 -24.88
C LYS A 65 -17.63 12.41 -24.34
N LEU A 66 -18.46 13.40 -24.60
CA LEU A 66 -18.14 14.80 -24.28
C LEU A 66 -18.11 15.10 -22.79
N VAL A 67 -18.94 14.42 -22.00
CA VAL A 67 -18.98 14.58 -20.53
C VAL A 67 -17.72 14.02 -19.89
N GLU A 68 -17.26 12.86 -20.36
CA GLU A 68 -16.00 12.23 -19.92
C GLU A 68 -14.79 13.11 -20.32
N ALA A 69 -14.82 13.67 -21.52
CA ALA A 69 -13.79 14.59 -22.00
C ALA A 69 -13.67 15.82 -21.10
N GLN A 70 -14.80 16.47 -20.80
CA GLN A 70 -14.83 17.64 -19.93
C GLN A 70 -14.37 17.30 -18.51
N ARG A 71 -14.88 16.18 -17.94
CA ARG A 71 -14.55 15.75 -16.59
C ARG A 71 -13.05 15.50 -16.41
N ILE A 72 -12.43 14.77 -17.33
CA ILE A 72 -10.99 14.46 -17.23
C ILE A 72 -10.16 15.73 -17.42
N GLU A 73 -10.58 16.63 -18.31
CA GLU A 73 -9.90 17.90 -18.55
C GLU A 73 -9.91 18.80 -17.33
N GLU A 74 -11.08 19.05 -16.74
CA GLU A 74 -11.23 19.86 -15.53
C GLU A 74 -10.46 19.29 -14.35
N ARG A 75 -10.62 17.99 -14.10
CA ARG A 75 -9.96 17.33 -12.97
C ARG A 75 -8.45 17.32 -13.11
N THR A 76 -7.92 16.96 -14.27
CA THR A 76 -6.47 16.85 -14.45
C THR A 76 -5.80 18.24 -14.46
N ASN A 77 -6.43 19.25 -15.05
CA ASN A 77 -5.90 20.62 -15.01
C ASN A 77 -5.85 21.16 -13.58
N PHE A 78 -6.89 20.91 -12.76
CA PHE A 78 -6.88 21.27 -11.36
C PHE A 78 -5.75 20.55 -10.58
N ASP A 79 -5.57 19.25 -10.80
CA ASP A 79 -4.51 18.47 -10.16
C ASP A 79 -3.11 18.98 -10.60
N ILE A 80 -2.93 19.37 -11.87
CA ILE A 80 -1.68 19.98 -12.38
C ILE A 80 -1.41 21.32 -11.68
N GLU A 81 -2.40 22.20 -11.59
CA GLU A 81 -2.27 23.49 -10.90
C GLU A 81 -1.84 23.30 -9.44
N MET A 82 -2.49 22.37 -8.73
CA MET A 82 -2.11 22.03 -7.35
C MET A 82 -0.67 21.50 -7.25
N MET A 83 -0.24 20.64 -8.17
CA MET A 83 1.14 20.12 -8.19
C MET A 83 2.15 21.24 -8.48
N GLN A 84 1.82 22.20 -9.34
CA GLN A 84 2.69 23.35 -9.64
C GLN A 84 2.85 24.30 -8.45
N GLU A 85 1.75 24.60 -7.76
CA GLU A 85 1.74 25.56 -6.66
C GLU A 85 2.26 24.97 -5.34
N THR A 86 1.89 23.74 -5.02
CA THR A 86 2.16 23.13 -3.70
C THR A 86 3.08 21.92 -3.74
N GLY A 87 3.40 21.40 -4.93
CA GLY A 87 4.12 20.15 -5.09
C GLY A 87 3.28 18.89 -4.80
N PHE A 88 1.96 19.05 -4.60
CA PHE A 88 1.07 17.96 -4.22
C PHE A 88 -0.34 18.16 -4.76
N CYS A 89 -1.08 17.07 -5.01
CA CYS A 89 -2.52 17.09 -5.25
C CYS A 89 -3.22 15.91 -4.56
N SER A 90 -4.52 16.02 -4.32
CA SER A 90 -5.31 14.90 -3.80
C SER A 90 -5.39 13.77 -4.82
N GLY A 91 -4.92 12.57 -4.44
CA GLY A 91 -4.85 11.45 -5.35
C GLY A 91 -3.60 11.45 -6.24
N ILE A 92 -2.52 12.06 -5.79
CA ILE A 92 -1.23 12.16 -6.50
C ILE A 92 -0.70 10.77 -6.94
N GLU A 93 -1.07 9.71 -6.23
CA GLU A 93 -0.74 8.33 -6.57
C GLU A 93 -1.25 7.90 -7.96
N ASN A 94 -2.28 8.55 -8.49
CA ASN A 94 -2.79 8.29 -9.84
C ASN A 94 -1.84 8.76 -10.95
N TYR A 95 -0.87 9.58 -10.60
CA TYR A 95 0.19 10.08 -11.48
C TYR A 95 1.56 9.44 -11.18
N SER A 96 1.59 8.39 -10.35
CA SER A 96 2.82 7.73 -9.87
C SER A 96 3.78 7.31 -11.00
N ARG A 97 3.26 6.83 -12.12
CA ARG A 97 4.06 6.45 -13.28
C ARG A 97 4.87 7.65 -13.82
N HIS A 98 4.24 8.80 -13.97
CA HIS A 98 4.89 10.02 -14.47
C HIS A 98 5.87 10.59 -13.45
N LEU A 99 5.50 10.62 -12.18
CA LEU A 99 6.35 11.12 -11.09
C LEU A 99 7.59 10.24 -10.87
N ALA A 100 7.46 8.92 -11.05
CA ALA A 100 8.57 7.99 -10.93
C ALA A 100 9.37 7.81 -12.25
N GLY A 101 8.91 8.39 -13.37
CA GLY A 101 9.53 8.24 -14.68
C GLY A 101 9.49 6.79 -15.21
N LEU A 102 8.48 6.01 -14.82
CA LEU A 102 8.36 4.61 -15.20
C LEU A 102 7.68 4.43 -16.56
N PRO A 103 8.08 3.40 -17.34
CA PRO A 103 7.38 3.03 -18.57
C PRO A 103 5.94 2.58 -18.30
N ALA A 104 5.08 2.64 -19.32
CA ALA A 104 3.72 2.14 -19.23
C ALA A 104 3.68 0.63 -18.90
N GLY A 105 2.75 0.24 -18.03
CA GLY A 105 2.56 -1.14 -17.59
C GLY A 105 3.47 -1.59 -16.44
N VAL A 106 4.49 -0.82 -16.07
CA VAL A 106 5.37 -1.13 -14.94
C VAL A 106 4.69 -0.73 -13.63
N PRO A 107 4.61 -1.63 -12.63
CA PRO A 107 4.05 -1.30 -11.32
C PRO A 107 4.98 -0.34 -10.54
N PRO A 108 4.46 0.41 -9.56
CA PRO A 108 5.29 1.19 -8.66
C PRO A 108 6.18 0.29 -7.81
N TYR A 109 7.23 0.87 -7.24
CA TYR A 109 8.08 0.18 -6.29
C TYR A 109 7.26 -0.27 -5.06
N THR A 110 7.54 -1.47 -4.60
CA THR A 110 6.94 -2.08 -3.42
C THR A 110 7.96 -2.16 -2.28
N LEU A 111 7.51 -2.46 -1.06
CA LEU A 111 8.41 -2.67 0.06
C LEU A 111 9.47 -3.76 -0.24
N MET A 112 9.12 -4.77 -1.05
CA MET A 112 10.01 -5.85 -1.43
C MET A 112 11.22 -5.36 -2.26
N ASP A 113 11.10 -4.23 -2.97
CA ASP A 113 12.19 -3.64 -3.76
C ASP A 113 13.30 -3.00 -2.89
N TYR A 114 13.07 -2.85 -1.59
CA TYR A 114 14.02 -2.28 -0.63
C TYR A 114 14.77 -3.33 0.20
N PHE A 115 14.42 -4.61 0.05
CA PHE A 115 15.13 -5.70 0.71
C PHE A 115 16.29 -6.21 -0.17
N PRO A 116 17.32 -6.84 0.43
CA PRO A 116 18.31 -7.59 -0.32
C PRO A 116 17.65 -8.70 -1.17
N ASP A 117 18.29 -9.11 -2.27
CA ASP A 117 17.74 -10.12 -3.20
C ASP A 117 17.51 -11.49 -2.55
N ASP A 118 18.20 -11.79 -1.43
CA ASP A 118 18.14 -13.05 -0.70
C ASP A 118 17.22 -13.02 0.55
N PHE A 119 16.29 -12.07 0.62
CA PHE A 119 15.37 -11.97 1.76
C PHE A 119 14.46 -13.19 1.88
N LEU A 120 14.11 -13.52 3.11
CA LEU A 120 13.10 -14.53 3.45
C LEU A 120 11.76 -13.83 3.68
N ILE A 121 10.73 -14.28 2.96
CA ILE A 121 9.35 -13.88 3.26
C ILE A 121 8.67 -14.95 4.12
N ILE A 122 8.02 -14.53 5.20
CA ILE A 122 7.21 -15.39 6.06
C ILE A 122 5.76 -15.01 5.84
N VAL A 123 4.96 -15.94 5.35
CA VAL A 123 3.54 -15.73 5.03
C VAL A 123 2.70 -16.39 6.11
N ASP A 124 2.18 -15.57 7.02
CA ASP A 124 1.26 -16.03 8.05
C ASP A 124 -0.14 -16.24 7.48
N GLU A 125 -0.86 -17.23 8.01
CA GLU A 125 -2.16 -17.70 7.49
C GLU A 125 -2.13 -17.84 5.96
N SER A 126 -1.11 -18.49 5.46
CA SER A 126 -0.80 -18.53 4.02
C SER A 126 -1.96 -19.01 3.16
N HIS A 127 -2.77 -19.94 3.65
CA HIS A 127 -3.95 -20.46 2.97
C HIS A 127 -5.02 -19.38 2.68
N ILE A 128 -4.99 -18.24 3.38
CA ILE A 128 -5.84 -17.06 3.13
C ILE A 128 -5.04 -15.97 2.43
N THR A 129 -3.83 -15.71 2.89
CA THR A 129 -2.99 -14.60 2.42
C THR A 129 -2.61 -14.76 0.93
N ILE A 130 -2.21 -15.95 0.51
CA ILE A 130 -1.84 -16.20 -0.89
C ILE A 130 -3.00 -15.98 -1.87
N PRO A 131 -4.21 -16.52 -1.64
CA PRO A 131 -5.37 -16.19 -2.47
C PRO A 131 -5.72 -14.70 -2.50
N GLN A 132 -5.57 -13.98 -1.39
CA GLN A 132 -5.79 -12.52 -1.34
C GLN A 132 -4.78 -11.79 -2.23
N ILE A 133 -3.49 -12.08 -2.13
CA ILE A 133 -2.45 -11.47 -2.97
C ILE A 133 -2.77 -11.74 -4.45
N ARG A 134 -3.17 -12.96 -4.79
CA ARG A 134 -3.56 -13.33 -6.17
C ARG A 134 -4.74 -12.50 -6.68
N GLY A 135 -5.71 -12.20 -5.83
CA GLY A 135 -6.91 -11.43 -6.17
C GLY A 135 -6.71 -9.92 -6.29
N MET A 136 -5.69 -9.35 -5.62
CA MET A 136 -5.49 -7.90 -5.50
C MET A 136 -5.38 -7.19 -6.85
N TYR A 137 -4.59 -7.72 -7.76
CA TYR A 137 -4.36 -7.13 -9.08
C TYR A 137 -5.65 -7.02 -9.90
N ALA A 138 -6.39 -8.10 -10.02
CA ALA A 138 -7.61 -8.15 -10.84
C ALA A 138 -8.69 -7.19 -10.30
N GLY A 139 -8.86 -7.13 -8.99
CA GLY A 139 -9.81 -6.23 -8.33
C GLY A 139 -9.46 -4.75 -8.56
N ASP A 140 -8.18 -4.39 -8.40
CA ASP A 140 -7.71 -3.02 -8.63
C ASP A 140 -7.86 -2.60 -10.10
N GLN A 141 -7.46 -3.46 -11.04
CA GLN A 141 -7.58 -3.22 -12.48
C GLN A 141 -9.03 -3.03 -12.93
N SER A 142 -9.95 -3.85 -12.44
CA SER A 142 -11.38 -3.73 -12.74
C SER A 142 -11.91 -2.35 -12.31
N ARG A 143 -11.64 -1.95 -11.06
CA ARG A 143 -12.05 -0.66 -10.52
C ARG A 143 -11.45 0.51 -11.33
N LYS A 144 -10.15 0.49 -11.58
CA LYS A 144 -9.46 1.57 -12.28
C LYS A 144 -9.84 1.66 -13.74
N THR A 145 -10.10 0.54 -14.40
CA THR A 145 -10.62 0.54 -15.77
C THR A 145 -11.94 1.31 -15.86
N THR A 146 -12.87 1.04 -14.93
CA THR A 146 -14.13 1.79 -14.86
C THR A 146 -13.88 3.29 -14.65
N LEU A 147 -12.97 3.68 -13.75
CA LEU A 147 -12.66 5.10 -13.51
C LEU A 147 -12.04 5.79 -14.73
N VAL A 148 -11.20 5.09 -15.48
CA VAL A 148 -10.59 5.58 -16.73
C VAL A 148 -11.62 5.71 -17.84
N ASP A 149 -12.49 4.71 -18.02
CA ASP A 149 -13.47 4.66 -19.10
C ASP A 149 -14.56 5.73 -18.95
N TYR A 150 -14.83 6.16 -17.73
CA TYR A 150 -15.77 7.24 -17.41
C TYR A 150 -15.10 8.61 -17.17
N GLY A 151 -13.83 8.77 -17.52
CA GLY A 151 -13.13 10.06 -17.43
C GLY A 151 -12.84 10.58 -16.02
N PHE A 152 -12.76 9.70 -15.02
CA PHE A 152 -12.37 10.08 -13.65
C PHE A 152 -10.86 10.03 -13.43
N ARG A 153 -10.13 9.28 -14.25
CA ARG A 153 -8.67 9.12 -14.17
C ARG A 153 -8.06 8.99 -15.56
N LEU A 154 -6.79 9.39 -15.67
CA LEU A 154 -5.99 9.11 -16.87
C LEU A 154 -5.67 7.61 -16.98
N PRO A 155 -5.39 7.08 -18.17
CA PRO A 155 -4.97 5.69 -18.38
C PRO A 155 -3.78 5.26 -17.51
N SER A 156 -2.81 6.14 -17.29
CA SER A 156 -1.64 5.93 -16.44
C SER A 156 -1.96 5.57 -14.99
N ALA A 157 -3.13 5.95 -14.49
CA ALA A 157 -3.56 5.60 -13.13
C ALA A 157 -3.70 4.08 -12.93
N LYS A 158 -3.87 3.29 -14.01
CA LYS A 158 -3.89 1.82 -13.96
C LYS A 158 -2.53 1.22 -13.64
N ASP A 159 -1.45 1.94 -13.85
CA ASP A 159 -0.09 1.50 -13.56
C ASP A 159 0.28 1.64 -12.07
N ASN A 160 -0.42 2.49 -11.31
CA ASN A 160 -0.36 2.48 -9.85
C ASN A 160 -1.17 1.30 -9.30
N ARG A 161 -0.61 0.13 -9.29
CA ARG A 161 -1.30 -1.14 -9.05
C ARG A 161 -0.49 -2.07 -8.15
N PRO A 162 -1.13 -3.00 -7.43
CA PRO A 162 -0.40 -4.11 -6.83
C PRO A 162 0.32 -4.93 -7.91
N LEU A 163 1.32 -5.66 -7.48
CA LEU A 163 1.95 -6.69 -8.33
C LEU A 163 0.88 -7.69 -8.77
N ASN A 164 0.96 -8.19 -9.99
CA ASN A 164 0.26 -9.41 -10.32
C ASN A 164 0.97 -10.60 -9.65
N PHE A 165 0.29 -11.75 -9.60
CA PHE A 165 0.80 -12.88 -8.81
C PHE A 165 2.15 -13.40 -9.32
N THR A 166 2.36 -13.43 -10.63
CA THR A 166 3.64 -13.83 -11.23
C THR A 166 4.77 -12.83 -10.91
N GLU A 167 4.47 -11.52 -10.93
CA GLU A 167 5.44 -10.50 -10.51
C GLU A 167 5.80 -10.65 -9.02
N PHE A 168 4.82 -10.98 -8.18
CA PHE A 168 5.04 -11.27 -6.77
C PHE A 168 5.96 -12.48 -6.59
N GLU A 169 5.65 -13.62 -7.23
CA GLU A 169 6.46 -14.83 -7.16
C GLU A 169 7.90 -14.60 -7.64
N ASN A 170 8.08 -13.85 -8.73
CA ASN A 170 9.40 -13.56 -9.29
C ASN A 170 10.29 -12.69 -8.39
N LYS A 171 9.72 -11.98 -7.42
CA LYS A 171 10.49 -11.17 -6.45
C LYS A 171 10.99 -11.97 -5.25
N ILE A 172 10.52 -13.20 -5.07
CA ILE A 172 10.76 -13.99 -3.86
C ILE A 172 11.71 -15.13 -4.19
N SER A 173 12.82 -15.20 -3.46
CA SER A 173 13.78 -16.31 -3.54
C SER A 173 13.48 -17.40 -2.51
N GLN A 174 12.97 -17.03 -1.33
CA GLN A 174 12.71 -17.93 -0.22
C GLN A 174 11.38 -17.57 0.46
N MET A 175 10.55 -18.59 0.70
CA MET A 175 9.25 -18.40 1.35
C MET A 175 9.03 -19.45 2.45
N LEU A 176 8.54 -19.00 3.59
CA LEU A 176 8.05 -19.84 4.68
C LEU A 176 6.54 -19.64 4.83
N PHE A 177 5.80 -20.71 4.62
CA PHE A 177 4.36 -20.73 4.85
C PHE A 177 4.06 -21.09 6.30
N VAL A 178 3.21 -20.32 6.96
CA VAL A 178 2.68 -20.61 8.28
C VAL A 178 1.17 -20.73 8.17
N SER A 179 0.64 -21.91 8.49
CA SER A 179 -0.80 -22.18 8.38
C SER A 179 -1.20 -23.38 9.22
N ALA A 180 -2.37 -23.30 9.87
CA ALA A 180 -2.97 -24.45 10.52
C ALA A 180 -3.68 -25.38 9.51
N THR A 181 -4.07 -24.85 8.35
CA THR A 181 -4.81 -25.57 7.30
C THR A 181 -4.23 -25.20 5.92
N PRO A 182 -3.03 -25.71 5.58
CA PRO A 182 -2.40 -25.42 4.30
C PRO A 182 -3.32 -25.84 3.15
N SER A 183 -3.22 -25.11 2.05
CA SER A 183 -4.00 -25.32 0.84
C SER A 183 -3.13 -25.90 -0.29
N VAL A 184 -3.74 -26.11 -1.45
CA VAL A 184 -3.05 -26.70 -2.62
C VAL A 184 -1.80 -25.95 -3.01
N TYR A 185 -1.79 -24.61 -2.88
CA TYR A 185 -0.62 -23.81 -3.25
C TYR A 185 0.59 -24.14 -2.39
N GLU A 186 0.42 -24.24 -1.07
CA GLU A 186 1.47 -24.62 -0.14
C GLU A 186 1.97 -26.04 -0.43
N GLU A 187 1.05 -26.99 -0.65
CA GLU A 187 1.37 -28.39 -0.94
C GLU A 187 2.19 -28.56 -2.24
N GLU A 188 1.91 -27.73 -3.25
CA GLU A 188 2.64 -27.75 -4.52
C GLU A 188 4.02 -27.08 -4.46
N HIS A 189 4.25 -26.17 -3.49
CA HIS A 189 5.46 -25.36 -3.41
C HIS A 189 6.35 -25.67 -2.21
N GLU A 190 5.89 -26.50 -1.26
CA GLU A 190 6.71 -26.88 -0.11
C GLU A 190 7.85 -27.82 -0.48
N LEU A 191 9.02 -27.57 0.08
CA LEU A 191 10.17 -28.47 0.04
C LEU A 191 10.27 -29.32 1.29
N LEU A 192 9.88 -28.77 2.43
CA LEU A 192 9.87 -29.39 3.74
C LEU A 192 8.63 -28.94 4.49
N ARG A 193 8.04 -29.87 5.27
CA ARG A 193 6.94 -29.59 6.18
C ARG A 193 7.35 -29.90 7.61
N ALA A 194 7.07 -28.97 8.52
CA ALA A 194 7.19 -29.19 9.96
C ALA A 194 5.82 -28.95 10.61
N GLU A 195 5.42 -29.85 11.51
CA GLU A 195 4.15 -29.75 12.21
C GLU A 195 4.39 -29.46 13.69
N GLN A 196 3.76 -28.43 14.22
CA GLN A 196 3.74 -28.14 15.65
C GLN A 196 2.36 -28.47 16.21
N ILE A 197 2.25 -29.63 16.86
CA ILE A 197 0.99 -30.14 17.39
C ILE A 197 0.76 -29.66 18.83
N ILE A 198 1.84 -29.36 19.56
CA ILE A 198 1.78 -28.96 20.96
C ILE A 198 1.55 -27.45 21.07
N ARG A 199 0.49 -27.07 21.80
CA ARG A 199 0.20 -25.69 22.17
C ARG A 199 0.65 -25.42 23.62
N PRO A 200 1.86 -24.92 23.85
CA PRO A 200 2.45 -24.86 25.20
C PRO A 200 1.90 -23.73 26.09
N THR A 201 0.86 -23.01 25.66
CA THR A 201 0.36 -21.81 26.36
C THR A 201 -0.38 -22.13 27.67
N GLY A 202 -0.82 -23.37 27.90
CA GLY A 202 -1.67 -23.73 29.03
C GLY A 202 -3.06 -23.09 29.03
N LEU A 203 -3.37 -22.30 27.99
CA LEU A 203 -4.69 -21.69 27.81
C LEU A 203 -5.61 -22.66 27.09
N LEU A 204 -6.79 -22.85 27.65
CA LEU A 204 -7.85 -23.63 26.98
C LEU A 204 -8.43 -22.83 25.82
N ASP A 205 -8.97 -23.55 24.83
CA ASP A 205 -9.76 -22.91 23.79
C ASP A 205 -11.01 -22.24 24.40
N PRO A 206 -11.48 -21.12 23.81
CA PRO A 206 -12.66 -20.46 24.32
C PRO A 206 -13.88 -21.37 24.23
N GLU A 207 -14.75 -21.27 25.24
CA GLU A 207 -16.01 -22.00 25.24
C GLU A 207 -16.92 -21.46 24.14
N ILE A 208 -17.48 -22.34 23.33
CA ILE A 208 -18.32 -21.99 22.18
C ILE A 208 -19.79 -22.24 22.52
N PHE A 209 -20.59 -21.18 22.43
CA PHE A 209 -22.03 -21.23 22.59
C PHE A 209 -22.72 -21.05 21.24
N VAL A 210 -23.49 -22.05 20.82
CA VAL A 210 -24.32 -21.95 19.59
C VAL A 210 -25.66 -21.38 19.99
N ARG A 211 -26.05 -20.29 19.33
CA ARG A 211 -27.31 -19.56 19.61
C ARG A 211 -28.20 -19.53 18.36
N PRO A 212 -29.54 -19.34 18.52
CA PRO A 212 -30.47 -19.22 17.41
C PRO A 212 -30.13 -18.02 16.50
N ILE A 213 -30.45 -18.12 15.21
CA ILE A 213 -30.27 -17.03 14.23
C ILE A 213 -31.35 -15.94 14.46
N GLU A 214 -32.55 -16.33 14.90
CA GLU A 214 -33.64 -15.39 15.16
C GLU A 214 -33.25 -14.45 16.31
N GLY A 215 -33.33 -13.14 16.08
CA GLY A 215 -32.92 -12.10 17.04
C GLY A 215 -31.42 -11.97 17.24
N GLN A 216 -30.59 -12.54 16.37
CA GLN A 216 -29.13 -12.59 16.53
C GLN A 216 -28.47 -11.21 16.73
N ILE A 217 -29.00 -10.14 16.13
CA ILE A 217 -28.42 -8.79 16.24
C ILE A 217 -28.66 -8.22 17.64
N ASP A 218 -29.87 -8.36 18.17
CA ASP A 218 -30.21 -7.88 19.50
C ASP A 218 -29.46 -8.68 20.58
N ASP A 219 -29.34 -9.99 20.40
CA ASP A 219 -28.54 -10.86 21.26
C ASP A 219 -27.05 -10.48 21.21
N LEU A 220 -26.48 -10.26 20.03
CA LEU A 220 -25.09 -9.80 19.85
C LEU A 220 -24.84 -8.44 20.55
N VAL A 221 -25.73 -7.47 20.35
CA VAL A 221 -25.62 -6.15 21.00
C VAL A 221 -25.70 -6.29 22.51
N SER A 222 -26.57 -7.18 23.03
CA SER A 222 -26.66 -7.45 24.46
C SER A 222 -25.36 -8.04 25.01
N GLU A 223 -24.75 -9.00 24.33
CA GLU A 223 -23.48 -9.62 24.75
C GLU A 223 -22.32 -8.63 24.67
N ILE A 224 -22.27 -7.80 23.62
CA ILE A 224 -21.27 -6.71 23.50
C ILE A 224 -21.38 -5.75 24.70
N ASN A 225 -22.59 -5.31 25.04
CA ASN A 225 -22.80 -4.40 26.17
C ASN A 225 -22.37 -5.03 27.49
N LYS A 226 -22.60 -6.31 27.70
CA LYS A 226 -22.08 -7.04 28.88
C LYS A 226 -20.56 -7.08 28.87
N ALA A 227 -19.94 -7.43 27.74
CA ALA A 227 -18.49 -7.52 27.61
C ALA A 227 -17.80 -6.16 27.81
N VAL A 228 -18.35 -5.07 27.23
CA VAL A 228 -17.82 -3.71 27.35
C VAL A 228 -17.86 -3.19 28.77
N SER A 229 -18.82 -3.64 29.60
CA SER A 229 -18.87 -3.26 31.03
C SER A 229 -17.66 -3.78 31.83
N TYR A 230 -16.96 -4.80 31.32
CA TYR A 230 -15.79 -5.41 31.97
C TYR A 230 -14.49 -5.21 31.20
N THR A 231 -14.56 -4.97 29.86
CA THR A 231 -13.40 -4.84 28.97
C THR A 231 -13.64 -3.72 27.95
N HIS A 232 -12.56 -3.06 27.52
CA HIS A 232 -12.64 -2.13 26.39
C HIS A 232 -12.50 -2.92 25.09
N LEU A 233 -13.53 -2.88 24.22
CA LEU A 233 -13.44 -3.37 22.85
C LEU A 233 -12.51 -2.45 22.05
N ARG A 234 -11.36 -2.97 21.64
CA ARG A 234 -10.39 -2.27 20.80
C ARG A 234 -10.03 -3.15 19.64
N ALA A 235 -9.91 -2.55 18.44
CA ALA A 235 -9.30 -3.23 17.32
C ALA A 235 -7.81 -3.48 17.61
N HIS A 236 -7.29 -4.65 17.24
CA HIS A 236 -5.89 -5.02 17.45
C HIS A 236 -4.88 -4.04 16.83
N GLU A 237 -5.30 -3.27 15.86
CA GLU A 237 -4.45 -2.38 15.05
C GLU A 237 -4.57 -0.90 15.44
N THR A 238 -5.11 -0.57 16.61
CA THR A 238 -5.12 0.83 17.06
C THR A 238 -3.82 1.19 17.73
N LEU A 239 -3.27 2.38 17.39
CA LEU A 239 -2.05 2.96 17.97
C LEU A 239 -2.00 2.99 19.51
N MET A 240 -3.12 2.77 20.18
CA MET A 240 -3.18 2.69 21.66
C MET A 240 -2.86 1.29 22.20
N ASN A 241 -2.57 0.31 21.34
CA ASN A 241 -2.18 -1.05 21.73
C ASN A 241 -0.68 -1.32 21.47
N LEU A 242 0.08 -0.32 21.00
CA LEU A 242 1.53 -0.34 20.84
C LEU A 242 2.24 0.24 22.06
#